data_e443407954bd1332236a9ce669f0ec46
#
_entry.id   e443407954bd1332236a9ce669f0ec46
#
_cell.length_a   1.000
_cell.length_b   1.000
_cell.length_c   1.000
_cell.angle_alpha   90.00
_cell.angle_beta   90.00
_cell.angle_gamma   90.00
#
_symmetry.space_group_name_H-M   'P 1'
#
loop_
_entity.id
_entity.type
_entity.pdbx_description
1 polymer ?
#
loop_
_entity_poly.entity_id
_entity_poly.type
_entity_poly.pdbx_seq_one_letter_code
_entity_poly.pdbx_strand_id
1 'polypeptide(L)'
;MDTNIGEWLSEMRAHIRSHPKRAPLYLIFTLYLTVWYAVTSRWPFGRNVYDDEWDLLIILDACRVDTLREVADEYDFIGNVGGTWSVGSQSAEWMANTFTKSHQKEIKRTAYISGNGFSAGVLKRRNKPPANNTIPLD
;
A
#
# COMPACT_ATOMS: atom_id res chain seq x y z
N MET A 1 -9.37 -3.47 11.23
CA MET A 1 -9.22 -2.73 12.51
C MET A 1 -10.13 -1.53 12.42
N ASP A 2 -11.30 -1.63 13.02
CA ASP A 2 -12.20 -0.48 13.14
C ASP A 2 -11.69 0.32 14.35
N THR A 3 -10.82 1.27 14.09
CA THR A 3 -10.39 2.22 15.11
C THR A 3 -11.60 3.08 15.47
N ASN A 4 -12.20 2.76 16.60
CA ASN A 4 -13.32 3.53 17.14
C ASN A 4 -12.79 4.92 17.49
N ILE A 5 -13.25 5.94 16.79
CA ILE A 5 -12.85 7.35 17.00
C ILE A 5 -12.99 7.73 18.48
N GLY A 6 -13.98 7.14 19.20
CA GLY A 6 -14.17 7.33 20.62
C GLY A 6 -13.02 6.80 21.48
N GLU A 7 -12.49 5.62 21.17
CA GLU A 7 -11.33 5.04 21.87
C GLU A 7 -10.07 5.88 21.64
N TRP A 8 -9.82 6.26 20.41
CA TRP A 8 -8.69 7.12 20.05
C TRP A 8 -8.76 8.48 20.77
N LEU A 9 -9.94 9.11 20.84
CA LEU A 9 -10.11 10.36 21.57
C LEU A 9 -9.92 10.19 23.08
N SER A 10 -10.32 9.07 23.66
CA SER A 10 -10.15 8.78 25.08
C SER A 10 -8.68 8.58 25.44
N GLU A 11 -7.93 7.86 24.62
CA GLU A 11 -6.49 7.65 24.77
C GLU A 11 -5.71 8.97 24.65
N MET A 12 -6.07 9.80 23.66
CA MET A 12 -5.47 11.11 23.47
C MET A 12 -5.71 12.03 24.69
N ARG A 13 -6.94 12.04 25.24
CA ARG A 13 -7.24 12.80 26.46
C ARG A 13 -6.46 12.30 27.68
N ALA A 14 -6.32 10.99 27.84
CA ALA A 14 -5.53 10.38 28.90
C ALA A 14 -4.05 10.78 28.80
N HIS A 15 -3.50 10.75 27.58
CA HIS A 15 -2.10 11.12 27.32
C HIS A 15 -1.82 12.61 27.59
N ILE A 16 -2.72 13.50 27.17
CA ILE A 16 -2.64 14.93 27.45
C ILE A 16 -2.68 15.21 28.97
N ARG A 17 -3.55 14.49 29.67
CA ARG A 17 -3.72 14.65 31.13
C ARG A 17 -2.49 14.18 31.92
N SER A 18 -1.80 13.13 31.44
CA SER A 18 -0.58 12.60 32.08
C SER A 18 0.67 13.47 31.84
N HIS A 19 0.72 14.23 30.71
CA HIS A 19 1.89 15.04 30.35
C HIS A 19 1.52 16.47 29.92
N PRO A 20 0.99 17.31 30.84
CA PRO A 20 0.41 18.62 30.47
C PRO A 20 1.43 19.57 29.81
N LYS A 21 2.70 19.52 30.21
CA LYS A 21 3.76 20.37 29.61
C LYS A 21 4.09 20.01 28.15
N ARG A 22 3.83 18.77 27.72
CA ARG A 22 4.07 18.28 26.34
C ARG A 22 2.80 18.26 25.50
N ALA A 23 1.64 18.53 26.11
CA ALA A 23 0.35 18.50 25.43
C ALA A 23 0.30 19.35 24.15
N PRO A 24 0.76 20.63 24.14
CA PRO A 24 0.70 21.44 22.93
C PRO A 24 1.57 20.87 21.80
N LEU A 25 2.76 20.36 22.12
CA LEU A 25 3.64 19.73 21.13
C LEU A 25 3.01 18.45 20.54
N TYR A 26 2.39 17.64 21.39
CA TYR A 26 1.69 16.44 20.97
C TYR A 26 0.50 16.75 20.05
N LEU A 27 -0.28 17.77 20.38
CA LEU A 27 -1.41 18.20 19.55
C LEU A 27 -0.95 18.72 18.19
N ILE A 28 0.10 19.55 18.14
CA ILE A 28 0.68 20.05 16.90
C ILE A 28 1.18 18.89 16.04
N PHE A 29 1.89 17.93 16.63
CA PHE A 29 2.40 16.76 15.91
C PHE A 29 1.27 15.87 15.38
N THR A 30 0.23 15.64 16.18
CA THR A 30 -0.93 14.86 15.76
C THR A 30 -1.67 15.56 14.62
N LEU A 31 -1.86 16.88 14.70
CA LEU A 31 -2.46 17.68 13.63
C LEU A 31 -1.62 17.59 12.34
N TYR A 32 -0.30 17.76 12.46
CA TYR A 32 0.62 17.62 11.33
C TYR A 32 0.47 16.24 10.66
N LEU A 33 0.51 15.16 11.41
CA LEU A 33 0.32 13.81 10.88
C LEU A 33 -1.04 13.64 10.22
N THR A 34 -2.11 14.16 10.84
CA THR A 34 -3.47 14.06 10.30
C THR A 34 -3.58 14.76 8.95
N VAL A 35 -3.04 15.99 8.85
CA VAL A 35 -3.01 16.74 7.59
C VAL A 35 -2.17 16.03 6.55
N TRP A 36 -0.99 15.53 6.94
CA TRP A 36 -0.11 14.78 6.05
C TRP A 36 -0.81 13.54 5.48
N TYR A 37 -1.43 12.72 6.33
CA TYR A 37 -2.20 11.55 5.88
C TYR A 37 -3.39 11.94 5.01
N ALA A 38 -4.09 13.01 5.34
CA ALA A 38 -5.22 13.48 4.55
C ALA A 38 -4.80 13.93 3.13
N VAL A 39 -3.62 14.53 3.00
CA VAL A 39 -3.06 14.96 1.72
C VAL A 39 -2.56 13.75 0.93
N THR A 40 -1.71 12.94 1.54
CA THR A 40 -1.07 11.80 0.84
C THR A 40 -2.07 10.71 0.44
N SER A 41 -3.13 10.51 1.22
CA SER A 41 -4.19 9.54 0.88
C SER A 41 -5.08 9.97 -0.29
N ARG A 42 -5.13 11.27 -0.61
CA ARG A 42 -5.92 11.80 -1.73
C ARG A 42 -5.13 11.94 -3.03
N TRP A 43 -3.82 12.02 -2.93
CA TRP A 43 -2.91 12.09 -4.09
C TRP A 43 -1.88 10.96 -3.99
N PRO A 44 -2.19 9.77 -4.54
CA PRO A 44 -1.19 8.72 -4.68
C PRO A 44 -0.12 9.22 -5.67
N PHE A 45 1.07 9.51 -5.16
CA PHE A 45 2.20 10.01 -5.96
C PHE A 45 2.88 8.91 -6.78
N GLY A 46 2.42 7.67 -6.68
CA GLY A 46 3.04 6.53 -7.31
C GLY A 46 2.50 6.24 -8.72
N ARG A 47 3.25 5.45 -9.47
CA ARG A 47 2.84 4.89 -10.74
C ARG A 47 2.13 3.57 -10.53
N ASN A 48 0.98 3.38 -11.18
CA ASN A 48 0.27 2.11 -11.11
C ASN A 48 0.98 1.09 -12.00
N VAL A 49 1.05 -0.14 -11.55
CA VAL A 49 1.67 -1.24 -12.33
C VAL A 49 0.92 -1.52 -13.63
N TYR A 50 -0.35 -1.19 -13.72
CA TYR A 50 -1.17 -1.31 -14.94
C TYR A 50 -0.99 -0.15 -15.93
N ASP A 51 -0.19 0.87 -15.60
CA ASP A 51 0.22 1.91 -16.54
C ASP A 51 1.37 1.45 -17.46
N ASP A 52 1.98 0.30 -17.13
CA ASP A 52 3.04 -0.36 -17.91
C ASP A 52 2.51 -1.62 -18.61
N GLU A 53 3.12 -1.97 -19.72
CA GLU A 53 2.88 -3.23 -20.41
C GLU A 53 3.82 -4.32 -19.87
N TRP A 54 3.27 -5.44 -19.47
CA TRP A 54 4.00 -6.60 -18.96
C TRP A 54 3.20 -7.89 -19.21
N ASP A 55 3.91 -8.99 -19.46
CA ASP A 55 3.32 -10.32 -19.56
C ASP A 55 3.32 -11.05 -18.22
N LEU A 56 4.34 -10.80 -17.41
CA LEU A 56 4.49 -11.34 -16.06
C LEU A 56 5.00 -10.24 -15.10
N LEU A 57 4.28 -10.03 -14.01
CA LEU A 57 4.67 -9.14 -12.92
C LEU A 57 4.93 -9.95 -11.67
N ILE A 58 6.16 -9.91 -11.15
CA ILE A 58 6.55 -10.55 -9.90
C ILE A 58 6.79 -9.44 -8.85
N ILE A 59 6.04 -9.49 -7.75
CA ILE A 59 6.19 -8.55 -6.64
C ILE A 59 6.92 -9.26 -5.50
N LEU A 60 8.15 -8.84 -5.26
CA LEU A 60 8.97 -9.33 -4.16
C LEU A 60 8.77 -8.42 -2.95
N ASP A 61 8.14 -8.96 -1.89
CA ASP A 61 7.94 -8.22 -0.65
C ASP A 61 9.29 -7.94 0.02
N ALA A 62 9.44 -6.73 0.56
CA ALA A 62 10.65 -6.25 1.23
C ALA A 62 11.96 -6.29 0.40
N CYS A 63 11.90 -6.52 -0.91
CA CYS A 63 13.07 -6.44 -1.77
C CYS A 63 13.47 -4.98 -1.99
N ARG A 64 14.66 -4.59 -1.53
CA ARG A 64 15.20 -3.25 -1.71
C ARG A 64 15.90 -3.15 -3.06
N VAL A 65 15.81 -1.97 -3.67
CA VAL A 65 16.41 -1.68 -4.99
C VAL A 65 17.96 -1.80 -4.95
N ASP A 66 18.58 -1.37 -3.86
CA ASP A 66 20.03 -1.49 -3.67
C ASP A 66 20.48 -2.96 -3.63
N THR A 67 19.78 -3.80 -2.87
CA THR A 67 20.06 -5.25 -2.81
C THR A 67 19.88 -5.92 -4.17
N LEU A 68 18.83 -5.54 -4.92
CA LEU A 68 18.64 -6.09 -6.28
C LEU A 68 19.75 -5.66 -7.22
N ARG A 69 20.25 -4.42 -7.10
CA ARG A 69 21.39 -3.92 -7.91
C ARG A 69 22.69 -4.62 -7.61
N GLU A 70 22.93 -5.00 -6.35
CA GLU A 70 24.15 -5.73 -5.95
C GLU A 70 24.25 -7.11 -6.62
N VAL A 71 23.12 -7.76 -6.87
CA VAL A 71 23.07 -9.11 -7.45
C VAL A 71 22.68 -9.12 -8.92
N ALA A 72 22.33 -7.97 -9.50
CA ALA A 72 21.80 -7.92 -10.88
C ALA A 72 22.78 -8.48 -11.91
N ASP A 73 24.07 -8.23 -11.74
CA ASP A 73 25.13 -8.70 -12.66
C ASP A 73 25.38 -10.23 -12.58
N GLU A 74 24.83 -10.90 -11.57
CA GLU A 74 24.93 -12.36 -11.43
C GLU A 74 23.89 -13.12 -12.28
N TYR A 75 22.90 -12.40 -12.83
CA TYR A 75 21.75 -12.99 -13.53
C TYR A 75 21.49 -12.32 -14.87
N ASP A 76 21.71 -13.03 -15.96
CA ASP A 76 21.53 -12.54 -17.33
C ASP A 76 20.09 -12.07 -17.67
N PHE A 77 19.10 -12.53 -16.90
CA PHE A 77 17.69 -12.13 -17.08
C PHE A 77 17.33 -10.84 -16.37
N ILE A 78 18.19 -10.29 -15.51
CA ILE A 78 17.97 -9.02 -14.84
C ILE A 78 18.55 -7.91 -15.74
N GLY A 79 17.64 -7.12 -16.30
CA GLY A 79 18.03 -5.96 -17.10
C GLY A 79 18.34 -4.73 -16.25
N ASN A 80 18.05 -3.55 -16.77
CA ASN A 80 18.28 -2.29 -16.07
C ASN A 80 17.35 -2.15 -14.85
N VAL A 81 17.93 -2.05 -13.66
CA VAL A 81 17.21 -1.88 -12.39
C VAL A 81 16.90 -0.41 -12.16
N GLY A 82 15.71 -0.02 -12.57
CA GLY A 82 15.16 1.33 -12.34
C GLY A 82 14.56 1.51 -10.94
N GLY A 83 13.86 2.61 -10.76
CA GLY A 83 13.08 2.88 -9.54
C GLY A 83 11.83 3.67 -9.88
N THR A 84 10.75 3.36 -9.18
CA THR A 84 9.49 4.10 -9.28
C THR A 84 8.88 4.30 -7.90
N TRP A 85 8.01 5.29 -7.77
CA TRP A 85 7.24 5.48 -6.55
C TRP A 85 6.04 4.54 -6.51
N SER A 86 5.84 3.88 -5.38
CA SER A 86 4.68 3.03 -5.14
C SER A 86 3.39 3.85 -5.00
N VAL A 87 2.27 3.32 -5.49
CA VAL A 87 0.93 3.92 -5.29
C VAL A 87 0.39 3.75 -3.86
N GLY A 88 1.12 3.07 -2.99
CA GLY A 88 0.78 2.88 -1.59
C GLY A 88 1.98 2.52 -0.73
N SER A 89 1.95 2.93 0.53
CA SER A 89 3.00 2.70 1.53
C SER A 89 2.83 1.38 2.29
N GLN A 90 1.64 0.80 2.21
CA GLN A 90 1.27 -0.45 2.86
C GLN A 90 0.52 -1.35 1.87
N SER A 91 0.58 -2.68 2.08
CA SER A 91 -0.04 -3.66 1.18
C SER A 91 -1.53 -3.38 0.92
N ALA A 92 -2.29 -3.02 1.94
CA ALA A 92 -3.71 -2.72 1.80
C ALA A 92 -3.98 -1.45 0.97
N GLU A 93 -3.18 -0.41 1.17
CA GLU A 93 -3.24 0.84 0.42
C GLU A 93 -2.79 0.62 -1.03
N TRP A 94 -1.67 -0.09 -1.22
CA TRP A 94 -1.17 -0.45 -2.54
C TRP A 94 -2.22 -1.21 -3.35
N MET A 95 -2.82 -2.26 -2.79
CA MET A 95 -3.89 -3.01 -3.45
C MET A 95 -5.09 -2.13 -3.79
N ALA A 96 -5.49 -1.25 -2.87
CA ALA A 96 -6.63 -0.37 -3.07
C ALA A 96 -6.40 0.64 -4.20
N ASN A 97 -5.18 1.11 -4.37
CA ASN A 97 -4.80 2.08 -5.40
C ASN A 97 -4.38 1.40 -6.72
N THR A 98 -3.95 0.15 -6.68
CA THR A 98 -3.63 -0.66 -7.86
C THR A 98 -4.89 -1.17 -8.55
N PHE A 99 -5.80 -1.82 -7.80
CA PHE A 99 -7.01 -2.41 -8.36
C PHE A 99 -8.15 -1.39 -8.45
N THR A 100 -7.99 -0.39 -9.32
CA THR A 100 -8.95 0.69 -9.53
C THR A 100 -9.91 0.39 -10.70
N LYS A 101 -11.01 1.15 -10.74
CA LYS A 101 -11.97 1.04 -11.86
C LYS A 101 -11.38 1.48 -13.20
N SER A 102 -10.41 2.40 -13.18
CA SER A 102 -9.73 2.87 -14.39
C SER A 102 -8.99 1.76 -15.11
N HIS A 103 -8.45 0.79 -14.38
CA HIS A 103 -7.70 -0.35 -14.93
C HIS A 103 -8.53 -1.65 -14.97
N GLN A 104 -9.86 -1.55 -14.95
CA GLN A 104 -10.73 -2.73 -14.90
C GLN A 104 -10.55 -3.68 -16.09
N LYS A 105 -10.18 -3.15 -17.25
CA LYS A 105 -9.96 -3.95 -18.47
C LYS A 105 -8.72 -4.81 -18.34
N GLU A 106 -7.64 -4.23 -17.87
CA GLU A 106 -6.33 -4.87 -17.64
C GLU A 106 -6.45 -5.90 -16.50
N ILE A 107 -7.10 -5.52 -15.40
CA ILE A 107 -7.35 -6.41 -14.25
C ILE A 107 -8.12 -7.67 -14.66
N LYS A 108 -9.12 -7.55 -15.52
CA LYS A 108 -9.89 -8.72 -16.01
C LYS A 108 -9.06 -9.70 -16.84
N ARG A 109 -7.96 -9.26 -17.42
CA ARG A 109 -7.05 -10.07 -18.22
C ARG A 109 -5.88 -10.62 -17.40
N THR A 110 -5.76 -10.23 -16.14
CA THR A 110 -4.66 -10.57 -15.24
C THR A 110 -5.08 -11.70 -14.30
N ALA A 111 -4.27 -12.76 -14.22
CA ALA A 111 -4.34 -13.72 -13.14
C ALA A 111 -3.50 -13.19 -11.97
N TYR A 112 -4.09 -13.05 -10.80
CA TYR A 112 -3.43 -12.56 -9.60
C TYR A 112 -3.25 -13.68 -8.58
N ILE A 113 -1.99 -14.02 -8.29
CA ILE A 113 -1.61 -15.04 -7.32
C ILE A 113 -0.94 -14.33 -6.14
N SER A 114 -1.38 -14.57 -4.91
CA SER A 114 -0.87 -13.86 -3.74
C SER A 114 -0.94 -14.69 -2.48
N GLY A 115 0.17 -14.78 -1.75
CA GLY A 115 0.23 -15.26 -0.37
C GLY A 115 -0.10 -14.20 0.68
N ASN A 116 -0.42 -12.95 0.28
CA ASN A 116 -0.72 -11.87 1.20
C ASN A 116 -2.14 -11.98 1.77
N GLY A 117 -2.27 -12.12 3.10
CA GLY A 117 -3.56 -12.26 3.78
C GLY A 117 -4.53 -11.08 3.60
N PHE A 118 -4.04 -9.89 3.22
CA PHE A 118 -4.89 -8.72 2.93
C PHE A 118 -5.62 -8.84 1.58
N SER A 119 -5.15 -9.69 0.67
CA SER A 119 -5.71 -9.81 -0.69
C SER A 119 -7.22 -10.09 -0.68
N ALA A 120 -7.68 -11.04 0.14
CA ALA A 120 -9.09 -11.39 0.24
C ALA A 120 -9.97 -10.26 0.78
N GLY A 121 -9.47 -9.47 1.73
CA GLY A 121 -10.22 -8.39 2.40
C GLY A 121 -10.34 -7.14 1.54
N VAL A 122 -9.26 -6.70 0.92
CA VAL A 122 -9.21 -5.47 0.11
C VAL A 122 -9.96 -5.67 -1.21
N LEU A 123 -9.76 -6.79 -1.88
CA LEU A 123 -10.43 -7.11 -3.13
C LEU A 123 -11.94 -7.28 -2.96
N LYS A 124 -12.39 -7.78 -1.80
CA LYS A 124 -13.82 -7.89 -1.46
C LYS A 124 -14.47 -6.53 -1.21
N ARG A 125 -13.74 -5.56 -0.66
CA ARG A 125 -14.29 -4.24 -0.30
C ARG A 125 -14.41 -3.27 -1.46
N ARG A 126 -13.52 -3.31 -2.44
CA ARG A 126 -13.46 -2.24 -3.46
C ARG A 126 -13.85 -2.62 -4.89
N ASN A 127 -13.35 -3.67 -5.42
CA ASN A 127 -13.74 -4.19 -6.74
C ASN A 127 -13.11 -5.57 -6.83
N LYS A 128 -13.87 -6.56 -6.46
CA LYS A 128 -13.50 -7.95 -6.63
C LYS A 128 -12.96 -8.14 -8.07
N PRO A 129 -11.70 -8.52 -8.29
CA PRO A 129 -11.37 -9.14 -9.55
C PRO A 129 -12.34 -10.30 -9.72
N PRO A 130 -12.77 -10.64 -10.94
CA PRO A 130 -13.66 -11.77 -11.12
C PRO A 130 -13.09 -12.95 -10.33
N ALA A 131 -13.94 -13.61 -9.56
CA ALA A 131 -13.56 -14.63 -8.57
C ALA A 131 -12.68 -15.77 -9.13
N ASN A 132 -12.58 -15.85 -10.43
CA ASN A 132 -11.85 -16.87 -11.18
C ASN A 132 -10.35 -16.57 -11.32
N ASN A 133 -9.87 -15.38 -10.96
CA ASN A 133 -8.49 -14.97 -11.24
C ASN A 133 -7.63 -14.84 -9.97
N THR A 134 -8.16 -15.19 -8.81
CA THR A 134 -7.39 -15.17 -7.56
C THR A 134 -7.20 -16.60 -7.08
N ILE A 135 -5.97 -17.06 -7.06
CA ILE A 135 -5.57 -18.34 -6.51
C ILE A 135 -4.81 -18.03 -5.20
N PRO A 136 -5.39 -18.28 -4.01
CA PRO A 136 -4.63 -18.20 -2.77
C PRO A 136 -3.58 -19.31 -2.76
N LEU A 137 -2.40 -18.99 -2.29
CA LEU A 137 -1.38 -19.98 -1.96
C LEU A 137 -1.64 -20.40 -0.51
N ASP A 138 -1.89 -21.70 -0.31
CA ASP A 138 -1.98 -22.34 0.99
C ASP A 138 -0.62 -22.41 1.70
#